data_4ca94d8f0bdda410331361c98424aaf2
#
_entry.id   4ca94d8f0bdda410331361c98424aaf2
#
_cell.length_a   1.000
_cell.length_b   1.000
_cell.length_c   1.000
_cell.angle_alpha   90.00
_cell.angle_beta   90.00
_cell.angle_gamma   90.00
#
_symmetry.space_group_name_H-M   'P 1'
#
loop_
_entity.id
_entity.type
_entity.pdbx_description
1 polymer ?
#
loop_
_entity_poly.entity_id
_entity_poly.type
_entity_poly.pdbx_seq_one_letter_code
_entity_poly.pdbx_strand_id
1 'polypeptide(L)'
;MKIQGAIFDMDGTLVDSLSFWDCFWSDMGARYFGDPHFPMDTHHFDTHVRTMIFSQAIAYLHGYLNVPCSAEEFDAFAASYVHRFYSTVAKAKPGAYDLLAALRERGIGVALASATDRKYLGIALEACGLAEFFTPQTILSCSDIGVGKERPDVFLAACEVLKTPVEKTAVFEDSALALETAKNAGFATVGVYDSHQTAQERLVAASDVYLGEGKTLAEAVAYMQE
;
A
#
# COMPACT_ATOMS: atom_id res chain seq x y z
N MET A 1 3.95 11.31 -19.39
CA MET A 1 5.17 10.58 -18.95
C MET A 1 5.46 9.49 -19.97
N LYS A 2 6.71 9.28 -20.36
CA LYS A 2 7.09 8.15 -21.22
C LYS A 2 7.76 7.09 -20.34
N ILE A 3 6.96 6.10 -19.90
CA ILE A 3 7.39 5.07 -18.96
C ILE A 3 7.50 3.69 -19.62
N GLN A 4 8.32 2.84 -19.05
CA GLN A 4 8.52 1.43 -19.44
C GLN A 4 8.13 0.47 -18.31
N GLY A 5 8.05 0.98 -17.08
CA GLY A 5 7.63 0.25 -15.91
C GLY A 5 6.70 1.07 -15.03
N ALA A 6 5.82 0.39 -14.29
CA ALA A 6 4.95 0.98 -13.30
C ALA A 6 4.98 0.13 -12.02
N ILE A 7 5.26 0.77 -10.91
CA ILE A 7 5.31 0.15 -9.59
C ILE A 7 4.12 0.70 -8.81
N PHE A 8 3.34 -0.20 -8.24
CA PHE A 8 2.14 0.16 -7.49
C PHE A 8 2.33 -0.19 -6.02
N ASP A 9 1.93 0.70 -5.14
CA ASP A 9 1.52 0.30 -3.82
C ASP A 9 0.19 -0.44 -3.88
N MET A 10 -0.14 -1.19 -2.83
CA MET A 10 -1.41 -1.93 -2.74
C MET A 10 -2.45 -1.16 -1.94
N ASP A 11 -2.16 -0.91 -0.66
CA ASP A 11 -3.13 -0.44 0.32
C ASP A 11 -3.37 1.06 0.21
N GLY A 12 -4.59 1.48 -0.15
CA GLY A 12 -4.89 2.88 -0.43
C GLY A 12 -4.59 3.30 -1.88
N THR A 13 -3.87 2.46 -2.64
CA THR A 13 -3.48 2.74 -4.03
C THR A 13 -4.22 1.87 -5.05
N LEU A 14 -3.98 0.55 -5.10
CA LEU A 14 -4.74 -0.38 -5.96
C LEU A 14 -5.97 -0.93 -5.26
N VAL A 15 -5.92 -1.04 -3.95
CA VAL A 15 -6.96 -1.64 -3.11
C VAL A 15 -7.47 -0.61 -2.11
N ASP A 16 -8.78 -0.45 -2.03
CA ASP A 16 -9.47 0.33 -1.00
C ASP A 16 -9.48 -0.48 0.30
N SER A 17 -8.46 -0.27 1.12
CA SER A 17 -8.16 -1.08 2.30
C SER A 17 -7.76 -0.27 3.54
N LEU A 18 -7.61 1.05 3.47
CA LEU A 18 -7.12 1.83 4.62
C LEU A 18 -8.12 1.88 5.79
N SER A 19 -9.42 1.63 5.53
CA SER A 19 -10.41 1.38 6.59
C SER A 19 -10.12 0.14 7.45
N PHE A 20 -9.16 -0.71 7.03
CA PHE A 20 -8.67 -1.83 7.83
C PHE A 20 -8.32 -1.41 9.25
N TRP A 21 -7.56 -0.33 9.40
CA TRP A 21 -7.08 0.09 10.69
C TRP A 21 -8.21 0.54 11.62
N ASP A 22 -9.22 1.23 11.10
CA ASP A 22 -10.39 1.65 11.90
C ASP A 22 -11.18 0.44 12.40
N CYS A 23 -11.43 -0.52 11.50
CA CYS A 23 -12.12 -1.75 11.84
C CYS A 23 -11.31 -2.62 12.82
N PHE A 24 -10.01 -2.79 12.55
CA PHE A 24 -9.10 -3.53 13.42
C PHE A 24 -9.03 -2.94 14.81
N TRP A 25 -8.95 -1.60 14.91
CA TRP A 25 -8.87 -0.88 16.17
C TRP A 25 -10.13 -1.07 17.01
N SER A 26 -11.31 -0.95 16.39
CA SER A 26 -12.60 -1.16 17.05
C SER A 26 -12.73 -2.60 17.57
N ASP A 27 -12.42 -3.61 16.74
CA ASP A 27 -12.53 -5.02 17.14
C ASP A 27 -11.50 -5.41 18.21
N MET A 28 -10.28 -4.89 18.11
CA MET A 28 -9.23 -5.05 19.10
C MET A 28 -9.62 -4.43 20.45
N GLY A 29 -10.14 -3.19 20.41
CA GLY A 29 -10.63 -2.49 21.59
C GLY A 29 -11.76 -3.23 22.29
N ALA A 30 -12.76 -3.67 21.52
CA ALA A 30 -13.86 -4.47 22.04
C ALA A 30 -13.39 -5.78 22.67
N ARG A 31 -12.47 -6.50 21.99
CA ARG A 31 -11.99 -7.82 22.42
C ARG A 31 -11.14 -7.76 23.69
N TYR A 32 -10.17 -6.86 23.73
CA TYR A 32 -9.13 -6.88 24.76
C TYR A 32 -9.34 -5.85 25.88
N PHE A 33 -10.09 -4.78 25.59
CA PHE A 33 -10.35 -3.69 26.55
C PHE A 33 -11.83 -3.53 26.90
N GLY A 34 -12.71 -4.28 26.23
CA GLY A 34 -14.17 -4.19 26.44
C GLY A 34 -14.78 -2.87 25.91
N ASP A 35 -14.06 -2.14 25.06
CA ASP A 35 -14.47 -0.86 24.51
C ASP A 35 -14.23 -0.81 22.98
N PRO A 36 -15.31 -0.87 22.16
CA PRO A 36 -15.19 -0.73 20.72
C PRO A 36 -14.77 0.69 20.26
N HIS A 37 -14.81 1.66 21.17
CA HIS A 37 -14.34 3.04 20.95
C HIS A 37 -13.01 3.31 21.66
N PHE A 38 -12.23 2.25 21.89
CA PHE A 38 -10.92 2.37 22.52
C PHE A 38 -10.10 3.50 21.87
N PRO A 39 -9.60 4.48 22.66
CA PRO A 39 -9.01 5.68 22.10
C PRO A 39 -7.72 5.39 21.36
N MET A 40 -7.66 5.83 20.10
CA MET A 40 -6.45 5.79 19.29
C MET A 40 -5.75 7.16 19.33
N ASP A 41 -4.47 7.18 19.67
CA ASP A 41 -3.62 8.33 19.41
C ASP A 41 -3.32 8.37 17.89
N THR A 42 -4.18 9.08 17.16
CA THR A 42 -4.11 9.17 15.69
C THR A 42 -2.78 9.76 15.22
N HIS A 43 -2.25 10.76 15.93
CA HIS A 43 -0.98 11.38 15.57
C HIS A 43 0.18 10.39 15.72
N HIS A 44 0.25 9.67 16.83
CA HIS A 44 1.25 8.64 17.05
C HIS A 44 1.12 7.49 16.05
N PHE A 45 -0.12 7.07 15.79
CA PHE A 45 -0.41 6.02 14.82
C PHE A 45 0.07 6.40 13.41
N ASP A 46 -0.31 7.59 12.92
CA ASP A 46 0.03 8.04 11.56
C ASP A 46 1.53 8.27 11.38
N THR A 47 2.22 8.73 12.44
CA THR A 47 3.66 9.06 12.36
C THR A 47 4.59 7.88 12.61
N HIS A 48 4.16 6.86 13.38
CA HIS A 48 5.02 5.77 13.81
C HIS A 48 4.55 4.39 13.34
N VAL A 49 3.24 4.11 13.39
CA VAL A 49 2.73 2.75 13.15
C VAL A 49 2.45 2.50 11.68
N ARG A 50 1.78 3.44 11.02
CA ARG A 50 1.35 3.31 9.61
C ARG A 50 2.50 3.12 8.62
N THR A 51 3.69 3.58 8.97
CA THR A 51 4.91 3.44 8.14
C THR A 51 5.70 2.17 8.39
N MET A 52 5.39 1.43 9.45
CA MET A 52 6.08 0.17 9.78
C MET A 52 5.66 -0.97 8.84
N ILE A 53 6.53 -1.96 8.69
CA ILE A 53 6.17 -3.27 8.16
C ILE A 53 5.05 -3.85 9.05
N PHE A 54 4.00 -4.43 8.45
CA PHE A 54 2.79 -4.83 9.17
C PHE A 54 3.06 -5.69 10.41
N SER A 55 3.87 -6.74 10.29
CA SER A 55 4.22 -7.61 11.42
C SER A 55 4.96 -6.87 12.54
N GLN A 56 5.79 -5.90 12.20
CA GLN A 56 6.46 -5.04 13.19
C GLN A 56 5.47 -4.08 13.86
N ALA A 57 4.51 -3.55 13.10
CA ALA A 57 3.44 -2.70 13.64
C ALA A 57 2.58 -3.46 14.66
N ILE A 58 2.22 -4.70 14.39
CA ILE A 58 1.43 -5.54 15.32
C ILE A 58 2.23 -5.83 16.60
N ALA A 59 3.50 -6.22 16.49
CA ALA A 59 4.35 -6.47 17.65
C ALA A 59 4.55 -5.19 18.50
N TYR A 60 4.74 -4.05 17.83
CA TYR A 60 4.84 -2.75 18.49
C TYR A 60 3.56 -2.38 19.23
N LEU A 61 2.39 -2.50 18.58
CA LEU A 61 1.08 -2.16 19.17
C LEU A 61 0.78 -3.02 20.39
N HIS A 62 1.11 -4.31 20.37
CA HIS A 62 0.94 -5.18 21.54
C HIS A 62 1.64 -4.61 22.79
N GLY A 63 2.91 -4.20 22.65
CA GLY A 63 3.67 -3.62 23.75
C GLY A 63 3.23 -2.20 24.13
N TYR A 64 3.02 -1.34 23.14
CA TYR A 64 2.64 0.07 23.34
C TYR A 64 1.29 0.21 24.06
N LEU A 65 0.31 -0.60 23.71
CA LEU A 65 -1.03 -0.58 24.31
C LEU A 65 -1.13 -1.45 25.57
N ASN A 66 -0.10 -2.22 25.91
CA ASN A 66 -0.14 -3.23 26.97
C ASN A 66 -1.35 -4.16 26.82
N VAL A 67 -1.53 -4.73 25.61
CA VAL A 67 -2.68 -5.60 25.32
C VAL A 67 -2.70 -6.79 26.27
N PRO A 68 -3.83 -7.08 26.96
CA PRO A 68 -3.88 -8.09 28.04
C PRO A 68 -3.99 -9.55 27.50
N CYS A 69 -3.06 -9.92 26.63
CA CYS A 69 -2.90 -11.29 26.11
C CYS A 69 -1.42 -11.54 25.77
N SER A 70 -1.06 -12.76 25.38
CA SER A 70 0.31 -13.01 24.91
C SER A 70 0.57 -12.39 23.53
N ALA A 71 1.85 -12.14 23.21
CA ALA A 71 2.23 -11.62 21.90
C ALA A 71 1.79 -12.58 20.78
N GLU A 72 1.89 -13.89 21.00
CA GLU A 72 1.47 -14.93 20.06
C GLU A 72 -0.05 -14.90 19.83
N GLU A 73 -0.84 -14.68 20.89
CA GLU A 73 -2.30 -14.57 20.76
C GLU A 73 -2.69 -13.31 19.98
N PHE A 74 -2.02 -12.19 20.24
CA PHE A 74 -2.28 -10.94 19.53
C PHE A 74 -1.89 -11.03 18.05
N ASP A 75 -0.74 -11.63 17.73
CA ASP A 75 -0.30 -11.87 16.36
C ASP A 75 -1.29 -12.78 15.61
N ALA A 76 -1.75 -13.86 16.24
CA ALA A 76 -2.74 -14.76 15.65
C ALA A 76 -4.09 -14.06 15.42
N PHE A 77 -4.52 -13.17 16.32
CA PHE A 77 -5.70 -12.34 16.14
C PHE A 77 -5.52 -11.41 14.92
N ALA A 78 -4.41 -10.67 14.86
CA ALA A 78 -4.12 -9.75 13.77
C ALA A 78 -4.03 -10.49 12.42
N ALA A 79 -3.33 -11.63 12.37
CA ALA A 79 -3.21 -12.45 11.16
C ALA A 79 -4.56 -12.94 10.64
N SER A 80 -5.42 -13.44 11.54
CA SER A 80 -6.79 -13.85 11.19
C SER A 80 -7.64 -12.68 10.71
N TYR A 81 -7.47 -11.52 11.33
CA TYR A 81 -8.19 -10.31 10.98
C TYR A 81 -7.82 -9.81 9.57
N VAL A 82 -6.53 -9.70 9.29
CA VAL A 82 -6.00 -9.30 7.98
C VAL A 82 -6.49 -10.24 6.89
N HIS A 83 -6.39 -11.55 7.12
CA HIS A 83 -6.86 -12.55 6.15
C HIS A 83 -8.34 -12.35 5.82
N ARG A 84 -9.19 -12.23 6.85
CA ARG A 84 -10.63 -11.99 6.69
C ARG A 84 -10.89 -10.67 5.94
N PHE A 85 -10.23 -9.60 6.33
CA PHE A 85 -10.42 -8.28 5.74
C PHE A 85 -10.12 -8.30 4.23
N TYR A 86 -8.95 -8.78 3.84
CA TYR A 86 -8.58 -8.82 2.42
C TYR A 86 -9.45 -9.77 1.60
N SER A 87 -9.84 -10.91 2.18
CA SER A 87 -10.66 -11.88 1.43
C SER A 87 -12.15 -11.49 1.30
N THR A 88 -12.67 -10.58 2.15
CA THR A 88 -14.14 -10.33 2.19
C THR A 88 -14.55 -8.86 2.18
N VAL A 89 -13.69 -7.94 2.57
CA VAL A 89 -14.01 -6.50 2.73
C VAL A 89 -13.32 -5.65 1.69
N ALA A 90 -12.01 -5.80 1.54
CA ALA A 90 -11.20 -5.02 0.62
C ALA A 90 -11.67 -5.16 -0.82
N LYS A 91 -11.61 -4.06 -1.57
CA LYS A 91 -12.02 -3.99 -2.99
C LYS A 91 -10.97 -3.27 -3.82
N ALA A 92 -10.91 -3.59 -5.11
CA ALA A 92 -10.11 -2.81 -6.03
C ALA A 92 -10.59 -1.35 -6.06
N LYS A 93 -9.66 -0.40 -6.07
CA LYS A 93 -10.01 1.01 -6.29
C LYS A 93 -10.58 1.21 -7.69
N PRO A 94 -11.47 2.19 -7.88
CA PRO A 94 -12.08 2.47 -9.19
C PRO A 94 -11.02 2.67 -10.29
N GLY A 95 -11.15 1.91 -11.37
CA GLY A 95 -10.24 1.97 -12.52
C GLY A 95 -8.90 1.24 -12.34
N ALA A 96 -8.68 0.50 -11.24
CA ALA A 96 -7.44 -0.27 -11.03
C ALA A 96 -7.25 -1.34 -12.11
N TYR A 97 -8.28 -2.14 -12.38
CA TYR A 97 -8.24 -3.15 -13.44
C TYR A 97 -7.98 -2.52 -14.81
N ASP A 98 -8.71 -1.45 -15.14
CA ASP A 98 -8.61 -0.78 -16.44
C ASP A 98 -7.21 -0.19 -16.67
N LEU A 99 -6.62 0.42 -15.62
CA LEU A 99 -5.26 0.93 -15.71
C LEU A 99 -4.25 -0.21 -15.96
N LEU A 100 -4.32 -1.28 -15.17
CA LEU A 100 -3.40 -2.41 -15.30
C LEU A 100 -3.53 -3.09 -16.66
N ALA A 101 -4.77 -3.25 -17.17
CA ALA A 101 -5.03 -3.77 -18.53
C ALA A 101 -4.43 -2.86 -19.60
N ALA A 102 -4.62 -1.55 -19.51
CA ALA A 102 -4.06 -0.59 -20.46
C ALA A 102 -2.52 -0.55 -20.45
N LEU A 103 -1.89 -0.74 -19.28
CA LEU A 103 -0.43 -0.86 -19.17
C LEU A 103 0.06 -2.14 -19.85
N ARG A 104 -0.60 -3.26 -19.61
CA ARG A 104 -0.28 -4.56 -20.25
C ARG A 104 -0.40 -4.49 -21.78
N GLU A 105 -1.48 -3.87 -22.30
CA GLU A 105 -1.67 -3.68 -23.74
C GLU A 105 -0.55 -2.83 -24.38
N ARG A 106 0.02 -1.89 -23.64
CA ARG A 106 1.14 -1.05 -24.08
C ARG A 106 2.51 -1.69 -23.84
N GLY A 107 2.56 -2.91 -23.32
CA GLY A 107 3.81 -3.61 -23.00
C GLY A 107 4.60 -2.99 -21.85
N ILE A 108 3.94 -2.20 -20.97
CA ILE A 108 4.54 -1.60 -19.78
C ILE A 108 4.50 -2.63 -18.67
N GLY A 109 5.69 -3.00 -18.15
CA GLY A 109 5.82 -3.94 -17.04
C GLY A 109 5.22 -3.39 -15.74
N VAL A 110 4.55 -4.25 -14.96
CA VAL A 110 3.96 -3.85 -13.67
C VAL A 110 4.54 -4.65 -12.51
N ALA A 111 4.78 -3.99 -11.38
CA ALA A 111 5.18 -4.62 -10.13
C ALA A 111 4.39 -4.01 -8.96
N LEU A 112 4.24 -4.81 -7.91
CA LEU A 112 3.69 -4.38 -6.63
C LEU A 112 4.84 -4.14 -5.65
N ALA A 113 4.78 -3.05 -4.89
CA ALA A 113 5.71 -2.73 -3.81
C ALA A 113 4.91 -2.29 -2.58
N SER A 114 4.82 -3.13 -1.55
CA SER A 114 3.93 -2.91 -0.40
C SER A 114 4.65 -3.10 0.94
N ALA A 115 4.20 -2.36 1.96
CA ALA A 115 4.58 -2.58 3.35
C ALA A 115 3.88 -3.79 3.97
N THR A 116 2.81 -4.27 3.37
CA THR A 116 2.08 -5.47 3.78
C THR A 116 2.90 -6.73 3.52
N ASP A 117 2.86 -7.67 4.47
CA ASP A 117 3.59 -8.94 4.35
C ASP A 117 3.14 -9.73 3.12
N ARG A 118 4.10 -10.31 2.39
CA ARG A 118 3.87 -11.05 1.14
C ARG A 118 2.72 -12.06 1.20
N LYS A 119 2.56 -12.76 2.32
CA LYS A 119 1.52 -13.77 2.51
C LYS A 119 0.08 -13.24 2.35
N TYR A 120 -0.13 -11.93 2.55
CA TYR A 120 -1.44 -11.29 2.42
C TYR A 120 -1.66 -10.63 1.05
N LEU A 121 -0.57 -10.26 0.35
CA LEU A 121 -0.67 -9.56 -0.93
C LEU A 121 -1.40 -10.39 -1.99
N GLY A 122 -1.10 -11.70 -2.08
CA GLY A 122 -1.78 -12.60 -3.00
C GLY A 122 -3.28 -12.71 -2.72
N ILE A 123 -3.65 -12.79 -1.43
CA ILE A 123 -5.07 -12.87 -1.01
C ILE A 123 -5.83 -11.62 -1.45
N ALA A 124 -5.27 -10.43 -1.21
CA ALA A 124 -5.88 -9.17 -1.60
C ALA A 124 -6.03 -9.05 -3.13
N LEU A 125 -4.97 -9.38 -3.88
CA LEU A 125 -4.98 -9.32 -5.35
C LEU A 125 -6.00 -10.28 -5.95
N GLU A 126 -6.11 -11.51 -5.44
CA GLU A 126 -7.11 -12.49 -5.88
C GLU A 126 -8.52 -12.02 -5.57
N ALA A 127 -8.79 -11.59 -4.35
CA ALA A 127 -10.11 -11.10 -3.94
C ALA A 127 -10.56 -9.87 -4.72
N CYS A 128 -9.62 -9.01 -5.12
CA CYS A 128 -9.87 -7.80 -5.92
C CYS A 128 -9.88 -8.05 -7.45
N GLY A 129 -9.62 -9.28 -7.91
CA GLY A 129 -9.57 -9.61 -9.35
C GLY A 129 -8.36 -9.01 -10.07
N LEU A 130 -7.27 -8.71 -9.36
CA LEU A 130 -6.07 -8.07 -9.91
C LEU A 130 -4.88 -9.04 -10.05
N ALA A 131 -4.99 -10.27 -9.57
CA ALA A 131 -3.89 -11.23 -9.50
C ALA A 131 -3.28 -11.57 -10.88
N GLU A 132 -4.09 -11.54 -11.94
CA GLU A 132 -3.63 -11.86 -13.31
C GLU A 132 -2.57 -10.89 -13.87
N PHE A 133 -2.41 -9.71 -13.28
CA PHE A 133 -1.43 -8.71 -13.71
C PHE A 133 -0.06 -8.88 -13.08
N PHE A 134 0.05 -9.72 -12.06
CA PHE A 134 1.26 -9.88 -11.26
C PHE A 134 1.75 -11.33 -11.27
N THR A 135 3.06 -11.51 -11.18
CA THR A 135 3.70 -12.81 -10.97
C THR A 135 4.31 -12.84 -9.55
N PRO A 136 4.66 -14.02 -9.00
CA PRO A 136 5.34 -14.06 -7.71
C PRO A 136 6.62 -13.21 -7.65
N GLN A 137 7.29 -12.99 -8.78
CA GLN A 137 8.52 -12.18 -8.87
C GLN A 137 8.23 -10.68 -8.89
N THR A 138 7.08 -10.26 -9.44
CA THR A 138 6.69 -8.85 -9.51
C THR A 138 5.89 -8.37 -8.29
N ILE A 139 5.66 -9.25 -7.30
CA ILE A 139 5.09 -8.89 -5.99
C ILE A 139 6.25 -8.74 -5.02
N LEU A 140 6.52 -7.51 -4.56
CA LEU A 140 7.58 -7.21 -3.61
C LEU A 140 6.97 -6.69 -2.30
N SER A 141 7.43 -7.26 -1.19
CA SER A 141 7.07 -6.80 0.15
C SER A 141 8.28 -6.18 0.84
N CYS A 142 8.06 -5.09 1.57
CA CYS A 142 9.09 -4.51 2.43
C CYS A 142 9.62 -5.53 3.47
N SER A 143 8.79 -6.49 3.89
CA SER A 143 9.24 -7.57 4.79
C SER A 143 10.31 -8.48 4.16
N ASP A 144 10.30 -8.67 2.84
CA ASP A 144 11.34 -9.45 2.15
C ASP A 144 12.65 -8.67 2.00
N ILE A 145 12.55 -7.34 1.92
CA ILE A 145 13.69 -6.42 1.78
C ILE A 145 14.31 -6.11 3.15
N GLY A 146 13.49 -6.08 4.22
CA GLY A 146 13.91 -5.79 5.59
C GLY A 146 13.89 -4.30 5.95
N VAL A 147 13.41 -3.43 5.05
CA VAL A 147 13.26 -1.98 5.28
C VAL A 147 11.93 -1.49 4.70
N GLY A 148 11.36 -0.45 5.30
CA GLY A 148 10.12 0.17 4.82
C GLY A 148 10.35 1.14 3.66
N LYS A 149 9.27 1.84 3.26
CA LYS A 149 9.27 2.79 2.13
C LYS A 149 9.86 4.17 2.48
N GLU A 150 10.35 4.36 3.68
CA GLU A 150 11.24 5.49 4.04
C GLU A 150 12.58 5.42 3.29
N ARG A 151 12.88 4.26 2.68
CA ARG A 151 14.01 4.02 1.79
C ARG A 151 13.54 3.51 0.44
N PRO A 152 14.26 3.79 -0.66
CA PRO A 152 13.84 3.44 -2.01
C PRO A 152 14.05 1.95 -2.37
N ASP A 153 14.57 1.13 -1.43
CA ASP A 153 15.06 -0.22 -1.71
C ASP A 153 14.02 -1.12 -2.39
N VAL A 154 12.74 -1.08 -1.94
CA VAL A 154 11.67 -1.88 -2.55
C VAL A 154 11.35 -1.42 -3.98
N PHE A 155 11.41 -0.12 -4.24
CA PHE A 155 11.17 0.44 -5.58
C PHE A 155 12.33 0.11 -6.53
N LEU A 156 13.57 0.18 -6.05
CA LEU A 156 14.76 -0.19 -6.82
C LEU A 156 14.74 -1.69 -7.15
N ALA A 157 14.40 -2.55 -6.18
CA ALA A 157 14.23 -3.98 -6.42
C ALA A 157 13.13 -4.27 -7.45
N ALA A 158 12.05 -3.51 -7.46
CA ALA A 158 11.01 -3.62 -8.47
C ALA A 158 11.52 -3.27 -9.88
N CYS A 159 12.35 -2.22 -10.01
CA CYS A 159 13.02 -1.89 -11.28
C CYS A 159 13.90 -3.02 -11.78
N GLU A 160 14.66 -3.68 -10.90
CA GLU A 160 15.50 -4.83 -11.27
C GLU A 160 14.66 -5.98 -11.83
N VAL A 161 13.53 -6.30 -11.17
CA VAL A 161 12.61 -7.35 -11.64
C VAL A 161 11.97 -6.98 -12.98
N LEU A 162 11.54 -5.73 -13.14
CA LEU A 162 10.94 -5.22 -14.37
C LEU A 162 11.96 -5.00 -15.49
N LYS A 163 13.26 -4.92 -15.17
CA LYS A 163 14.35 -4.55 -16.07
C LYS A 163 14.14 -3.19 -16.73
N THR A 164 13.66 -2.23 -15.93
CA THR A 164 13.39 -0.85 -16.37
C THR A 164 14.26 0.13 -15.61
N PRO A 165 14.77 1.18 -16.28
CA PRO A 165 15.54 2.21 -15.58
C PRO A 165 14.61 3.08 -14.70
N VAL A 166 15.15 3.60 -13.61
CA VAL A 166 14.41 4.40 -12.62
C VAL A 166 13.68 5.58 -13.28
N GLU A 167 14.37 6.32 -14.13
CA GLU A 167 13.85 7.51 -14.81
C GLU A 167 12.76 7.21 -15.86
N LYS A 168 12.52 5.92 -16.17
CA LYS A 168 11.45 5.43 -17.03
C LYS A 168 10.43 4.57 -16.28
N THR A 169 10.44 4.65 -14.98
CA THR A 169 9.52 3.90 -14.13
C THR A 169 8.70 4.87 -13.28
N ALA A 170 7.39 4.66 -13.26
CA ALA A 170 6.48 5.44 -12.43
C ALA A 170 6.14 4.66 -11.15
N VAL A 171 6.06 5.38 -10.02
CA VAL A 171 5.56 4.86 -8.76
C VAL A 171 4.19 5.46 -8.48
N PHE A 172 3.21 4.60 -8.21
CA PHE A 172 1.84 4.95 -7.82
C PHE A 172 1.70 4.71 -6.31
N GLU A 173 1.30 5.74 -5.57
CA GLU A 173 1.31 5.74 -4.11
C GLU A 173 0.27 6.71 -3.54
N ASP A 174 -0.32 6.36 -2.39
CA ASP A 174 -1.17 7.24 -1.59
C ASP A 174 -0.43 7.84 -0.39
N SER A 175 0.70 7.23 0.02
CA SER A 175 1.55 7.72 1.11
C SER A 175 2.49 8.82 0.64
N ALA A 176 2.38 10.00 1.26
CA ALA A 176 3.28 11.12 0.96
C ALA A 176 4.76 10.77 1.21
N LEU A 177 5.06 10.08 2.32
CA LEU A 177 6.43 9.67 2.66
C LEU A 177 7.03 8.76 1.58
N ALA A 178 6.27 7.74 1.17
CA ALA A 178 6.73 6.77 0.17
C ALA A 178 6.90 7.42 -1.20
N LEU A 179 5.97 8.31 -1.58
CA LEU A 179 6.06 9.03 -2.85
C LEU A 179 7.21 10.03 -2.88
N GLU A 180 7.48 10.75 -1.77
CA GLU A 180 8.67 11.61 -1.61
C GLU A 180 9.97 10.79 -1.74
N THR A 181 10.01 9.60 -1.13
CA THR A 181 11.15 8.69 -1.25
C THR A 181 11.39 8.26 -2.70
N ALA A 182 10.33 7.88 -3.42
CA ALA A 182 10.40 7.52 -4.83
C ALA A 182 10.87 8.71 -5.69
N LYS A 183 10.30 9.90 -5.47
CA LYS A 183 10.68 11.13 -6.18
C LYS A 183 12.15 11.47 -5.98
N ASN A 184 12.63 11.42 -4.74
CA ASN A 184 14.03 11.69 -4.40
C ASN A 184 15.00 10.66 -5.01
N ALA A 185 14.53 9.44 -5.27
CA ALA A 185 15.29 8.40 -5.97
C ALA A 185 15.26 8.55 -7.51
N GLY A 186 14.48 9.49 -8.06
CA GLY A 186 14.44 9.79 -9.49
C GLY A 186 13.30 9.11 -10.27
N PHE A 187 12.33 8.50 -9.60
CA PHE A 187 11.14 7.94 -10.22
C PHE A 187 10.17 9.04 -10.69
N ALA A 188 9.42 8.77 -11.76
CA ALA A 188 8.19 9.50 -12.02
C ALA A 188 7.15 9.13 -10.94
N THR A 189 6.35 10.10 -10.48
CA THR A 189 5.47 9.90 -9.33
C THR A 189 4.01 10.17 -9.67
N VAL A 190 3.14 9.25 -9.26
CA VAL A 190 1.68 9.38 -9.38
C VAL A 190 1.07 9.25 -7.99
N GLY A 191 0.61 10.37 -7.45
CA GLY A 191 -0.11 10.39 -6.18
C GLY A 191 -1.57 9.97 -6.36
N VAL A 192 -2.03 9.09 -5.50
CA VAL A 192 -3.41 8.57 -5.51
C VAL A 192 -4.11 9.03 -4.24
N TYR A 193 -5.25 9.71 -4.41
CA TYR A 193 -6.04 10.16 -3.27
C TYR A 193 -6.61 8.98 -2.47
N ASP A 194 -6.51 9.07 -1.16
CA ASP A 194 -7.28 8.26 -0.22
C ASP A 194 -7.75 9.12 0.95
N SER A 195 -9.02 8.99 1.32
CA SER A 195 -9.63 9.80 2.39
C SER A 195 -9.07 9.55 3.78
N HIS A 196 -8.40 8.41 4.01
CA HIS A 196 -7.77 8.05 5.28
C HIS A 196 -6.32 8.58 5.38
N GLN A 197 -5.80 9.19 4.32
CA GLN A 197 -4.48 9.81 4.36
C GLN A 197 -4.56 11.26 4.83
N THR A 198 -3.76 11.61 5.82
CA THR A 198 -3.78 12.94 6.44
C THR A 198 -2.82 13.95 5.77
N ALA A 199 -1.79 13.47 5.05
CA ALA A 199 -0.73 14.29 4.48
C ALA A 199 -0.98 14.66 3.00
N GLN A 200 -2.21 15.00 2.61
CA GLN A 200 -2.61 15.25 1.23
C GLN A 200 -1.78 16.36 0.53
N GLU A 201 -1.48 17.45 1.22
CA GLU A 201 -0.68 18.55 0.64
C GLU A 201 0.73 18.08 0.26
N ARG A 202 1.36 17.24 1.11
CA ARG A 202 2.68 16.66 0.82
C ARG A 202 2.60 15.67 -0.34
N LEU A 203 1.55 14.84 -0.37
CA LEU A 203 1.31 13.90 -1.47
C LEU A 203 1.19 14.65 -2.81
N VAL A 204 0.40 15.72 -2.87
CA VAL A 204 0.27 16.58 -4.05
C VAL A 204 1.62 17.17 -4.46
N ALA A 205 2.39 17.70 -3.51
CA ALA A 205 3.71 18.30 -3.80
C ALA A 205 4.74 17.25 -4.29
N ALA A 206 4.64 16.02 -3.83
CA ALA A 206 5.50 14.91 -4.27
C ALA A 206 5.08 14.34 -5.63
N SER A 207 3.87 14.60 -6.13
CA SER A 207 3.33 14.01 -7.34
C SER A 207 3.76 14.79 -8.61
N ASP A 208 4.17 14.07 -9.64
CA ASP A 208 4.24 14.61 -11.01
C ASP A 208 2.86 14.57 -11.67
N VAL A 209 2.04 13.58 -11.31
CA VAL A 209 0.62 13.47 -11.60
C VAL A 209 -0.13 13.17 -10.31
N TYR A 210 -1.20 13.89 -10.04
CA TYR A 210 -2.06 13.64 -8.89
C TYR A 210 -3.47 13.24 -9.33
N LEU A 211 -3.88 12.06 -8.91
CA LEU A 211 -5.24 11.55 -9.06
C LEU A 211 -6.02 11.91 -7.77
N GLY A 212 -6.61 13.10 -7.78
CA GLY A 212 -7.33 13.66 -6.65
C GLY A 212 -8.69 13.01 -6.39
N GLU A 213 -9.40 13.54 -5.41
CA GLU A 213 -10.73 13.07 -5.03
C GLU A 213 -11.68 12.97 -6.24
N GLY A 214 -12.41 11.86 -6.34
CA GLY A 214 -13.33 11.59 -7.43
C GLY A 214 -12.68 11.10 -8.74
N LYS A 215 -11.33 11.06 -8.81
CA LYS A 215 -10.61 10.49 -9.95
C LYS A 215 -10.49 8.98 -9.84
N THR A 216 -10.47 8.32 -10.99
CA THR A 216 -10.19 6.87 -11.07
C THR A 216 -8.75 6.63 -11.49
N LEU A 217 -8.22 5.45 -11.16
CA LEU A 217 -6.87 5.07 -11.57
C LEU A 217 -6.72 5.01 -13.10
N ALA A 218 -7.78 4.65 -13.83
CA ALA A 218 -7.77 4.61 -15.29
C ALA A 218 -7.42 5.97 -15.93
N GLU A 219 -7.71 7.09 -15.24
CA GLU A 219 -7.39 8.43 -15.75
C GLU A 219 -5.87 8.69 -15.83
N ALA A 220 -5.05 7.91 -15.11
CA ALA A 220 -3.59 8.00 -15.23
C ALA A 220 -3.10 7.73 -16.66
N VAL A 221 -3.82 6.91 -17.41
CA VAL A 221 -3.49 6.57 -18.82
C VAL A 221 -3.36 7.81 -19.71
N ALA A 222 -4.15 8.85 -19.44
CA ALA A 222 -4.10 10.11 -20.20
C ALA A 222 -2.77 10.88 -20.05
N TYR A 223 -2.03 10.62 -18.96
CA TYR A 223 -0.73 11.26 -18.70
C TYR A 223 0.46 10.45 -19.23
N MET A 224 0.21 9.24 -19.77
CA MET A 224 1.23 8.36 -20.33
C MET A 224 1.30 8.58 -21.84
N GLN A 225 2.45 9.07 -22.31
CA GLN A 225 2.72 9.24 -23.76
C GLN A 225 3.12 7.89 -24.37
N GLU A 226 2.74 7.71 -25.64
CA GLU A 226 3.22 6.60 -26.46
C GLU A 226 4.74 6.66 -26.73
#